data_b8da5f0f1bdabf38d1b588205b785b5d
#
_entry.id   b8da5f0f1bdabf38d1b588205b785b5d
#
_cell.length_a   1.000
_cell.length_b   1.000
_cell.length_c   1.000
_cell.angle_alpha   90.00
_cell.angle_beta   90.00
_cell.angle_gamma   90.00
#
_symmetry.space_group_name_H-M   'P 1'
#
loop_
_entity.id
_entity.type
_entity.pdbx_description
1 polymer ?
#
loop_
_entity_poly.entity_id
_entity_poly.type
_entity_poly.pdbx_seq_one_letter_code
_entity_poly.pdbx_strand_id
1 'polypeptide(L)' 'MDANYYSNYLKDYLTEVNDRRKDNDDFISARADAASEEYEVQCRGGAPPPCAQKLAMAVLMEGLE' A
#
# COMPACT_ATOMS: atom_id res chain seq x y z
N MET A 1 2.55 -4.32 -10.22
CA MET A 1 3.18 -4.63 -8.93
C MET A 1 2.25 -5.50 -8.11
N ASP A 2 2.77 -6.48 -7.38
CA ASP A 2 1.87 -7.36 -6.64
C ASP A 2 1.63 -6.85 -5.22
N ALA A 3 0.61 -7.42 -4.55
CA ALA A 3 0.20 -7.00 -3.22
C ALA A 3 1.27 -7.31 -2.16
N ASN A 4 2.18 -8.24 -2.43
CA ASN A 4 3.23 -8.59 -1.47
C ASN A 4 4.20 -7.44 -1.23
N TYR A 5 4.51 -6.67 -2.27
CA TYR A 5 5.34 -5.49 -2.10
C TYR A 5 4.70 -4.51 -1.11
N TYR A 6 3.41 -4.24 -1.30
CA TYR A 6 2.71 -3.28 -0.45
C TYR A 6 2.52 -3.80 0.97
N SER A 7 2.20 -5.09 1.13
CA SER A 7 2.02 -5.66 2.46
C SER A 7 3.33 -5.67 3.25
N ASN A 8 4.44 -5.99 2.61
CA ASN A 8 5.75 -5.97 3.26
C ASN A 8 6.14 -4.55 3.67
N TYR A 9 5.92 -3.59 2.79
CA TYR A 9 6.22 -2.19 3.09
C TYR A 9 5.41 -1.70 4.30
N LEU A 10 4.11 -1.97 4.29
CA LEU A 10 3.23 -1.53 5.37
C LEU A 10 3.59 -2.19 6.68
N LYS A 11 3.86 -3.49 6.66
CA LYS A 11 4.26 -4.21 7.87
C LYS A 11 5.56 -3.65 8.45
N ASP A 12 6.53 -3.37 7.60
CA ASP A 12 7.80 -2.79 8.04
C ASP A 12 7.58 -1.41 8.68
N TYR A 13 6.74 -0.59 8.07
CA TYR A 13 6.40 0.73 8.61
C TYR A 13 5.73 0.59 9.98
N LEU A 14 4.71 -0.25 10.09
CA LEU A 14 3.97 -0.42 11.34
C LEU A 14 4.87 -0.97 12.45
N THR A 15 5.80 -1.85 12.09
CA THR A 15 6.77 -2.39 13.04
C THR A 15 7.73 -1.30 13.50
N GLU A 16 8.20 -0.46 12.60
CA GLU A 16 9.16 0.61 12.91
C GLU A 16 8.55 1.64 13.86
N VAL A 17 7.28 2.01 13.65
CA VAL A 17 6.60 2.97 14.52
C VAL A 17 5.91 2.30 15.71
N ASN A 18 6.04 0.98 15.83
CA ASN A 18 5.45 0.19 16.91
C ASN A 18 3.92 0.35 16.99
N ASP A 19 3.26 0.30 15.84
CA ASP A 19 1.81 0.38 15.76
C ASP A 19 1.20 -0.98 16.06
N ARG A 20 0.07 -1.02 16.78
CA ARG A 20 -0.64 -2.26 17.10
C ARG A 20 -1.06 -3.03 15.86
N ARG A 21 -1.33 -2.33 14.77
CA ARG A 21 -1.79 -2.94 13.52
C ARG A 21 -0.72 -3.74 12.81
N LYS A 22 0.53 -3.67 13.26
CA LYS A 22 1.62 -4.48 12.70
C LYS A 22 1.33 -5.99 12.73
N ASP A 23 0.52 -6.43 13.69
CA ASP A 23 0.13 -7.84 13.83
C ASP A 23 -1.25 -8.13 13.25
N ASN A 24 -1.90 -7.14 12.65
CA ASN A 24 -3.23 -7.30 12.06
C ASN A 24 -3.07 -7.59 10.56
N ASP A 25 -2.96 -8.87 10.23
CA ASP A 25 -2.76 -9.30 8.84
C ASP A 25 -3.94 -8.92 7.95
N ASP A 26 -5.17 -8.94 8.48
CA ASP A 26 -6.35 -8.55 7.72
C ASP A 26 -6.28 -7.08 7.31
N PHE A 27 -5.88 -6.22 8.23
CA PHE A 27 -5.71 -4.79 7.93
C PHE A 27 -4.63 -4.57 6.89
N ILE A 28 -3.48 -5.21 7.07
CA ILE A 28 -2.35 -5.08 6.16
C ILE A 28 -2.73 -5.58 4.76
N SER A 29 -3.37 -6.75 4.70
CA SER A 29 -3.78 -7.35 3.43
C SER A 29 -4.79 -6.46 2.70
N ALA A 30 -5.79 -5.94 3.40
CA ALA A 30 -6.80 -5.07 2.82
C ALA A 30 -6.18 -3.81 2.23
N ARG A 31 -5.26 -3.19 2.96
CA ARG A 31 -4.56 -1.99 2.49
C ARG A 31 -3.67 -2.29 1.31
N ALA A 32 -2.95 -3.42 1.35
CA ALA A 32 -2.07 -3.83 0.26
C ALA A 32 -2.87 -4.08 -1.03
N ASP A 33 -4.01 -4.75 -0.91
CA ASP A 33 -4.88 -5.00 -2.06
C ASP A 33 -5.40 -3.69 -2.65
N ALA A 34 -5.83 -2.76 -1.81
CA ALA A 34 -6.31 -1.46 -2.27
C ALA A 34 -5.21 -0.66 -2.98
N ALA A 35 -3.99 -0.69 -2.44
CA ALA A 35 -2.86 0.00 -3.06
C ALA A 35 -2.51 -0.62 -4.41
N SER A 36 -2.47 -1.94 -4.49
CA SER A 36 -2.19 -2.66 -5.73
C SER A 36 -3.23 -2.34 -6.80
N GLU A 37 -4.50 -2.32 -6.42
CA GLU A 37 -5.59 -1.97 -7.33
C GLU A 37 -5.45 -0.53 -7.82
N GLU A 38 -5.14 0.40 -6.94
CA GLU A 38 -4.92 1.80 -7.34
C GLU A 38 -3.81 1.92 -8.36
N TYR A 39 -2.70 1.21 -8.15
CA TYR A 39 -1.60 1.20 -9.10
C TYR A 39 -2.08 0.74 -10.49
N GLU A 40 -2.81 -0.37 -10.54
CA GLU A 40 -3.30 -0.90 -11.81
C GLU A 40 -4.28 0.04 -12.50
N VAL A 41 -5.20 0.63 -11.74
CA VAL A 41 -6.18 1.58 -12.28
C VAL A 41 -5.48 2.79 -12.89
N GLN A 42 -4.48 3.34 -12.20
CA GLN A 42 -3.76 4.50 -12.70
C GLN A 42 -2.95 4.17 -13.95
N CYS A 43 -2.31 3.00 -13.99
CA CYS A 43 -1.57 2.58 -15.17
C CYS A 43 -2.50 2.37 -16.38
N ARG A 44 -3.67 1.79 -16.16
CA ARG A 44 -4.68 1.61 -17.22
C ARG A 44 -5.19 2.95 -17.74
N GLY A 45 -5.26 3.95 -16.86
CA GLY A 45 -5.67 5.31 -17.24
C GLY A 45 -4.59 6.12 -17.91
N GLY A 46 -3.40 5.53 -18.12
CA GLY A 46 -2.31 6.18 -18.84
C GLY A 46 -1.29 6.87 -17.95
N ALA A 47 -1.39 6.74 -16.62
CA ALA A 47 -0.42 7.34 -15.72
C ALA A 47 0.93 6.64 -15.83
N PRO A 48 2.05 7.38 -15.82
CA PRO A 48 3.37 6.75 -15.79
C PRO A 48 3.56 5.95 -14.49
N PRO A 49 4.34 4.85 -14.51
CA PRO A 49 4.54 4.03 -13.32
C PRO A 49 4.96 4.80 -12.07
N PRO A 50 5.87 5.80 -12.12
CA PRO A 50 6.20 6.55 -10.91
C PRO A 50 5.02 7.31 -10.31
N CYS A 51 4.13 7.85 -11.13
CA CYS A 51 2.92 8.52 -10.64
C CYS A 51 1.93 7.53 -10.06
N ALA A 52 1.74 6.39 -10.74
CA ALA A 52 0.85 5.34 -10.25
C ALA A 52 1.33 4.81 -8.90
N GLN A 53 2.64 4.62 -8.75
CA GLN A 53 3.24 4.17 -7.50
C GLN A 53 3.01 5.17 -6.37
N LYS A 54 3.17 6.45 -6.65
CA LYS A 54 2.95 7.50 -5.65
C LYS A 54 1.51 7.48 -5.13
N LEU A 55 0.55 7.32 -6.04
CA LEU A 55 -0.86 7.26 -5.65
C LEU A 55 -1.19 5.98 -4.90
N ALA A 56 -0.59 4.86 -5.31
CA ALA A 56 -0.77 3.59 -4.60
C ALA A 56 -0.22 3.69 -3.17
N MET A 57 0.94 4.31 -3.00
CA MET A 57 1.52 4.49 -1.67
C MET A 57 0.65 5.40 -0.80
N ALA A 58 0.03 6.41 -1.39
CA ALA A 58 -0.90 7.28 -0.66
C ALA A 58 -2.10 6.49 -0.13
N VAL A 59 -2.62 5.55 -0.92
CA VAL A 59 -3.71 4.67 -0.49
C VAL A 59 -3.23 3.76 0.64
N LEU A 60 -2.05 3.18 0.50
CA LEU A 60 -1.48 2.26 1.48
C LEU A 60 -1.33 2.93 2.85
N MET A 61 -0.85 4.16 2.86
CA MET A 61 -0.50 4.89 4.07
C MET A 61 -1.62 5.80 4.58
N GLU A 62 -2.78 5.77 3.96
CA GLU A 62 -3.89 6.64 4.34
C GLU A 62 -4.25 6.48 5.81
N GLY A 63 -4.27 7.59 6.54
CA GLY A 63 -4.60 7.60 7.96
C GLY A 63 -3.49 7.15 8.89
N LEU A 64 -2.31 6.79 8.36
CA LEU A 64 -1.20 6.29 9.16
C LEU A 64 -0.12 7.34 9.41
N GLU A 65 -0.11 8.41 8.64
CA GLU A 65 0.87 9.48 8.76
C GLU A 65 0.35 10.66 9.57
#